data_9a8790fd52a1a92eb9daa78a9ea98bc7
#
_entry.id   9a8790fd52a1a92eb9daa78a9ea98bc7
#
_cell.length_a   1.000
_cell.length_b   1.000
_cell.length_c   1.000
_cell.angle_alpha   90.00
_cell.angle_beta   90.00
_cell.angle_gamma   90.00
#
_symmetry.space_group_name_H-M   'P 1'
#
loop_
_entity.id
_entity.type
_entity.pdbx_description
1 polymer ?
#
loop_
_entity_poly.entity_id
_entity_poly.type
_entity_poly.pdbx_seq_one_letter_code
_entity_poly.pdbx_strand_id
1 'polypeptide(L)'
;EMNRKIGGWGEGFDPFYGAPVILIVLADKSCPTYIYDGSLVMGNLMLAAHNEGVGSCWIHRAKEEFETEWGKELLKSLGIEGENEGIGHCALGYIDGEYPAEPARKENRVYYVK
;
A
#
# COMPACT_ATOMS: atom_id res chain seq x y z
N GLU A 1 -11.43 -2.90 9.34
CA GLU A 1 -11.52 -3.87 10.44
C GLU A 1 -10.52 -5.03 10.25
N MET A 2 -10.49 -5.67 9.06
CA MET A 2 -9.61 -6.83 8.79
C MET A 2 -8.14 -6.49 9.02
N ASN A 3 -7.61 -5.39 8.43
CA ASN A 3 -6.24 -4.94 8.61
C ASN A 3 -5.88 -4.76 10.10
N ARG A 4 -6.77 -4.16 10.87
CA ARG A 4 -6.61 -3.97 12.32
C ARG A 4 -6.47 -5.30 13.06
N LYS A 5 -7.33 -6.27 12.75
CA LYS A 5 -7.31 -7.61 13.37
C LYS A 5 -6.01 -8.36 13.05
N ILE A 6 -5.61 -8.39 11.78
CA ILE A 6 -4.37 -9.05 11.33
C ILE A 6 -3.15 -8.39 11.98
N GLY A 7 -3.17 -7.06 12.14
CA GLY A 7 -2.11 -6.30 12.81
C GLY A 7 -2.03 -6.50 14.32
N GLY A 8 -3.03 -7.10 14.94
CA GLY A 8 -3.09 -7.30 16.38
C GLY A 8 -3.35 -6.01 17.16
N TRP A 9 -3.87 -4.96 16.51
CA TRP A 9 -4.18 -3.69 17.17
C TRP A 9 -5.54 -3.72 17.88
N GLY A 10 -5.62 -2.99 19.00
CA GLY A 10 -6.83 -2.90 19.82
C GLY A 10 -8.02 -2.26 19.10
N GLU A 11 -9.20 -2.38 19.72
CA GLU A 11 -10.40 -1.69 19.25
C GLU A 11 -10.19 -0.17 19.27
N GLY A 12 -10.70 0.50 18.23
CA GLY A 12 -10.53 1.95 18.06
C GLY A 12 -9.28 2.39 17.33
N PHE A 13 -8.30 1.52 17.10
CA PHE A 13 -7.17 1.85 16.22
C PHE A 13 -7.59 1.76 14.75
N ASP A 14 -7.38 2.85 14.01
CA ASP A 14 -7.56 2.88 12.57
C ASP A 14 -6.21 2.75 11.85
N PRO A 15 -5.92 1.61 11.21
CA PRO A 15 -4.68 1.38 10.49
C PRO A 15 -4.51 2.27 9.25
N PHE A 16 -5.57 2.94 8.82
CA PHE A 16 -5.56 3.85 7.68
C PHE A 16 -5.55 5.32 8.08
N TYR A 17 -5.44 5.61 9.39
CA TYR A 17 -5.29 6.97 9.93
C TYR A 17 -6.41 7.95 9.52
N GLY A 18 -7.63 7.46 9.36
CA GLY A 18 -8.76 8.28 8.94
C GLY A 18 -8.73 8.70 7.47
N ALA A 19 -7.86 8.11 6.66
CA ALA A 19 -7.77 8.45 5.23
C ALA A 19 -9.11 8.19 4.51
N PRO A 20 -9.63 9.17 3.75
CA PRO A 20 -10.93 9.05 3.10
C PRO A 20 -10.94 8.11 1.89
N VAL A 21 -9.78 7.83 1.31
CA VAL A 21 -9.64 6.97 0.14
C VAL A 21 -8.50 5.97 0.35
N ILE A 22 -8.77 4.72 0.02
CA ILE A 22 -7.78 3.64 0.05
C ILE A 22 -7.75 2.99 -1.34
N LEU A 23 -6.61 3.04 -1.99
CA LEU A 23 -6.35 2.26 -3.20
C LEU A 23 -5.64 0.96 -2.80
N ILE A 24 -6.09 -0.15 -3.34
CA ILE A 24 -5.48 -1.46 -3.07
C ILE A 24 -4.72 -1.89 -4.32
N VAL A 25 -3.43 -2.15 -4.16
CA VAL A 25 -2.60 -2.68 -5.24
C VAL A 25 -2.57 -4.20 -5.11
N LEU A 26 -3.03 -4.85 -6.17
CA LEU A 26 -2.99 -6.30 -6.34
C LEU A 26 -2.04 -6.63 -7.49
N ALA A 27 -1.43 -7.78 -7.45
CA ALA A 27 -0.57 -8.27 -8.52
C ALA A 27 -0.82 -9.74 -8.82
N ASP A 28 -0.85 -10.09 -10.09
CA ASP A 28 -1.07 -11.45 -10.60
C ASP A 28 0.18 -12.31 -10.35
N LYS A 29 0.03 -13.34 -9.54
CA LYS A 29 1.10 -14.27 -9.15
C LYS A 29 1.61 -15.14 -10.31
N SER A 30 0.93 -15.15 -11.44
CA SER A 30 1.44 -15.83 -12.64
C SER A 30 2.68 -15.16 -13.23
N CYS A 31 2.87 -13.87 -12.96
CA CYS A 31 4.06 -13.13 -13.37
C CYS A 31 5.18 -13.28 -12.32
N PRO A 32 6.37 -13.78 -12.67
CA PRO A 32 7.46 -13.98 -11.70
C PRO A 32 7.93 -12.74 -10.96
N THR A 33 7.69 -11.55 -11.54
CA THR A 33 8.11 -10.26 -11.01
C THR A 33 7.00 -9.51 -10.27
N TYR A 34 5.85 -10.14 -10.04
CA TYR A 34 4.62 -9.50 -9.57
C TYR A 34 4.80 -8.62 -8.31
N ILE A 35 5.63 -9.03 -7.37
CA ILE A 35 5.89 -8.25 -6.15
C ILE A 35 6.60 -6.93 -6.50
N TYR A 36 7.60 -6.99 -7.38
CA TYR A 36 8.35 -5.81 -7.82
C TYR A 36 7.48 -4.87 -8.65
N ASP A 37 6.68 -5.43 -9.57
CA ASP A 37 5.77 -4.68 -10.43
C ASP A 37 4.72 -3.95 -9.58
N GLY A 38 4.09 -4.64 -8.64
CA GLY A 38 3.14 -4.03 -7.70
C GLY A 38 3.79 -2.99 -6.78
N SER A 39 5.02 -3.20 -6.37
CA SER A 39 5.77 -2.23 -5.56
C SER A 39 6.09 -0.96 -6.35
N LEU A 40 6.43 -1.08 -7.63
CA LEU A 40 6.63 0.07 -8.53
C LEU A 40 5.33 0.83 -8.75
N VAL A 41 4.20 0.14 -8.92
CA VAL A 41 2.88 0.78 -9.01
C VAL A 41 2.59 1.57 -7.75
N MET A 42 2.83 1.00 -6.57
CA MET A 42 2.65 1.70 -5.29
C MET A 42 3.53 2.96 -5.19
N GLY A 43 4.80 2.87 -5.57
CA GLY A 43 5.71 4.01 -5.62
C GLY A 43 5.21 5.11 -6.56
N ASN A 44 4.72 4.74 -7.74
CA ASN A 44 4.18 5.69 -8.72
C ASN A 44 2.87 6.33 -8.22
N LEU A 45 2.00 5.59 -7.53
CA LEU A 45 0.79 6.15 -6.91
C LEU A 45 1.14 7.24 -5.90
N MET A 46 2.13 6.99 -5.03
CA MET A 46 2.55 7.98 -4.04
C MET A 46 3.21 9.21 -4.67
N LEU A 47 3.99 9.04 -5.74
CA LEU A 47 4.57 10.17 -6.49
C LEU A 47 3.48 10.98 -7.19
N ALA A 48 2.50 10.33 -7.82
CA ALA A 48 1.37 10.99 -8.45
C ALA A 48 0.54 11.76 -7.43
N ALA A 49 0.23 11.15 -6.28
CA ALA A 49 -0.47 11.82 -5.20
C ALA A 49 0.26 13.09 -4.75
N HIS A 50 1.58 13.00 -4.55
CA HIS A 50 2.38 14.17 -4.19
C HIS A 50 2.30 15.29 -5.24
N ASN A 51 2.37 14.94 -6.53
CA ASN A 51 2.25 15.91 -7.62
C ASN A 51 0.89 16.61 -7.65
N GLU A 52 -0.16 15.92 -7.26
CA GLU A 52 -1.53 16.46 -7.15
C GLU A 52 -1.82 17.16 -5.80
N GLY A 53 -0.82 17.32 -4.94
CA GLY A 53 -0.99 17.91 -3.61
C GLY A 53 -1.75 17.04 -2.62
N VAL A 54 -1.80 15.73 -2.85
CA VAL A 54 -2.48 14.74 -2.00
C VAL A 54 -1.44 14.00 -1.16
N GLY A 55 -1.69 13.88 0.13
CA GLY A 55 -0.91 13.04 1.03
C GLY A 55 -1.15 11.56 0.78
N SER A 56 -0.13 10.74 0.92
CA SER A 56 -0.23 9.30 0.72
C SER A 56 0.62 8.54 1.74
N CYS A 57 0.16 7.32 2.06
CA CYS A 57 0.89 6.42 2.93
C CYS A 57 0.71 4.97 2.46
N TRP A 58 1.82 4.22 2.38
CA TRP A 58 1.77 2.79 2.15
C TRP A 58 1.42 2.06 3.44
N ILE A 59 0.26 1.43 3.48
CA ILE A 59 -0.19 0.58 4.59
C ILE A 59 0.01 -0.88 4.20
N HIS A 60 0.68 -1.62 5.06
CA HIS A 60 0.92 -3.06 4.88
C HIS A 60 -0.32 -3.93 5.14
N ARG A 61 -0.14 -5.24 5.01
CA ARG A 61 -1.06 -6.33 5.30
C ARG A 61 -2.10 -6.63 4.23
N ALA A 62 -2.00 -6.01 3.06
CA ALA A 62 -2.84 -6.40 1.94
C ALA A 62 -2.65 -7.88 1.56
N LYS A 63 -1.42 -8.41 1.65
CA LYS A 63 -1.15 -9.82 1.40
C LYS A 63 -1.99 -10.69 2.31
N GLU A 64 -1.84 -10.53 3.61
CA GLU A 64 -2.53 -11.34 4.61
C GLU A 64 -4.06 -11.18 4.52
N GLU A 65 -4.54 -9.98 4.19
CA GLU A 65 -5.98 -9.75 4.01
C GLU A 65 -6.56 -10.54 2.84
N PHE A 66 -5.89 -10.52 1.69
CA PHE A 66 -6.37 -11.21 0.49
C PHE A 66 -6.05 -12.72 0.46
N GLU A 67 -5.29 -13.22 1.42
CA GLU A 67 -5.15 -14.66 1.72
C GLU A 67 -6.34 -15.20 2.55
N THR A 68 -7.10 -14.33 3.23
CA THR A 68 -8.30 -14.74 3.97
C THR A 68 -9.47 -15.10 3.05
N GLU A 69 -10.43 -15.90 3.56
CA GLU A 69 -11.66 -16.18 2.81
C GLU A 69 -12.42 -14.89 2.47
N TRP A 70 -12.48 -13.94 3.41
CA TRP A 70 -13.08 -12.62 3.15
C TRP A 70 -12.43 -11.90 1.95
N GLY A 71 -11.10 -11.86 1.89
CA GLY A 71 -10.37 -11.23 0.79
C GLY A 71 -10.65 -11.90 -0.55
N LYS A 72 -10.65 -13.24 -0.58
CA LYS A 72 -10.96 -14.03 -1.78
C LYS A 72 -12.41 -13.80 -2.25
N GLU A 73 -13.36 -13.79 -1.33
CA GLU A 73 -14.75 -13.51 -1.66
C GLU A 73 -14.94 -12.09 -2.20
N LEU A 74 -14.22 -11.10 -1.63
CA LEU A 74 -14.23 -9.73 -2.14
C LEU A 74 -13.72 -9.67 -3.58
N LEU A 75 -12.57 -10.27 -3.89
CA LEU A 75 -12.03 -10.31 -5.26
C LEU A 75 -13.03 -10.95 -6.23
N LYS A 76 -13.62 -12.06 -5.84
CA LYS A 76 -14.64 -12.75 -6.63
C LYS A 76 -15.87 -11.88 -6.87
N SER A 77 -16.33 -11.14 -5.86
CA SER A 77 -17.48 -10.24 -5.98
C SER A 77 -17.22 -9.07 -6.94
N LEU A 78 -15.96 -8.67 -7.08
CA LEU A 78 -15.52 -7.63 -8.01
C LEU A 78 -15.21 -8.17 -9.42
N GLY A 79 -15.35 -9.48 -9.64
CA GLY A 79 -15.05 -10.12 -10.92
C GLY A 79 -13.54 -10.21 -11.22
N ILE A 80 -12.70 -10.11 -10.20
CA ILE A 80 -11.24 -10.25 -10.33
C ILE A 80 -10.91 -11.73 -10.29
N GLU A 81 -10.44 -12.25 -11.41
CA GLU A 81 -10.07 -13.65 -11.60
C GLU A 81 -8.56 -13.85 -11.44
N GLY A 82 -8.15 -15.12 -11.30
CA GLY A 82 -6.75 -15.53 -11.18
C GLY A 82 -6.21 -15.45 -9.75
N GLU A 83 -4.95 -15.81 -9.62
CA GLU A 83 -4.22 -15.82 -8.35
C GLU A 83 -3.58 -14.46 -8.09
N ASN A 84 -4.28 -13.60 -7.35
CA ASN A 84 -3.80 -12.27 -7.03
C ASN A 84 -3.27 -12.19 -5.59
N GLU A 85 -2.16 -11.48 -5.41
CA GLU A 85 -1.61 -11.15 -4.09
C GLU A 85 -1.79 -9.65 -3.80
N GLY A 86 -2.18 -9.32 -2.59
CA GLY A 86 -2.18 -7.94 -2.12
C GLY A 86 -0.76 -7.44 -1.90
N ILE A 87 -0.39 -6.36 -2.59
CA ILE A 87 0.93 -5.73 -2.44
C ILE A 87 0.91 -4.69 -1.31
N GLY A 88 -0.13 -3.92 -1.23
CA GLY A 88 -0.30 -2.90 -0.21
C GLY A 88 -1.54 -2.04 -0.43
N HIS A 89 -1.85 -1.24 0.58
CA HIS A 89 -2.86 -0.22 0.49
C HIS A 89 -2.19 1.15 0.38
N CYS A 90 -2.63 1.98 -0.54
CA CYS A 90 -2.26 3.39 -0.61
C CYS A 90 -3.37 4.21 0.03
N ALA A 91 -3.15 4.65 1.26
CA ALA A 91 -4.05 5.58 1.93
C ALA A 91 -3.83 6.98 1.38
N LEU A 92 -4.90 7.66 0.98
CA LEU A 92 -4.86 8.97 0.35
C LEU A 92 -5.75 9.96 1.10
N GLY A 93 -5.27 11.20 1.24
CA GLY A 93 -6.03 12.28 1.84
C GLY A 93 -5.30 13.62 1.71
N TYR A 94 -6.02 14.71 1.90
CA TYR A 94 -5.37 16.01 1.98
C TYR A 94 -4.62 16.13 3.29
N ILE A 95 -3.44 16.76 3.23
CA ILE A 95 -2.59 16.97 4.41
C ILE A 95 -3.25 18.02 5.29
N ASP A 96 -3.47 17.67 6.55
CA ASP A 96 -3.95 18.56 7.58
C ASP A 96 -2.76 18.98 8.46
N GLY A 97 -2.29 20.21 8.28
CA GLY A 97 -1.12 20.75 8.97
C GLY A 97 0.12 20.91 8.09
N GLU A 98 1.28 20.88 8.73
CA GLU A 98 2.56 21.06 8.05
C GLU A 98 3.07 19.77 7.42
N TYR A 99 3.79 19.90 6.30
CA TYR A 99 4.51 18.76 5.72
C TYR A 99 5.56 18.26 6.71
N PRO A 100 5.72 16.94 6.83
CA PRO A 100 6.77 16.37 7.67
C PRO A 100 8.14 16.81 7.13
N ALA A 101 9.09 17.04 8.04
CA ALA A 101 10.45 17.36 7.66
C ALA A 101 11.08 16.24 6.83
N GLU A 102 11.85 16.60 5.82
CA GLU A 102 12.57 15.60 5.02
C GLU A 102 13.57 14.84 5.90
N PRO A 103 13.52 13.50 5.94
CA PRO A 103 14.49 12.72 6.72
C PRO A 103 15.88 12.83 6.11
N ALA A 104 16.90 12.91 6.97
CA ALA A 104 18.28 12.94 6.53
C ALA A 104 18.63 11.71 5.67
N ARG A 105 19.28 11.95 4.55
CA ARG A 105 19.76 10.87 3.67
C ARG A 105 20.95 10.16 4.33
N LYS A 106 20.95 8.83 4.27
CA LYS A 106 22.10 8.04 4.74
C LYS A 106 23.27 8.22 3.77
N GLU A 107 24.44 8.45 4.32
CA GLU A 107 25.69 8.55 3.53
C GLU A 107 26.11 7.18 2.98
N ASN A 108 27.02 7.19 2.01
CA ASN A 108 27.66 6.00 1.45
C ASN A 108 26.69 4.96 0.90
N ARG A 109 25.69 5.42 0.12
CA ARG A 109 24.68 4.54 -0.53
C ARG A 109 24.86 4.45 -2.05
N VAL A 110 25.77 5.26 -2.61
CA VAL A 110 26.08 5.25 -4.04
C VAL A 110 27.56 4.96 -4.21
N TYR A 111 27.88 3.99 -5.04
CA TYR A 111 29.25 3.57 -5.37
C TYR A 111 29.45 3.67 -6.87
N TYR A 112 30.62 4.16 -7.28
CA TYR A 112 30.98 4.29 -8.68
C TYR A 112 32.02 3.24 -9.05
N VAL A 113 31.76 2.47 -10.10
CA VAL A 113 32.72 1.57 -10.74
C VAL A 113 33.40 2.37 -11.88
N LYS A 114 34.71 2.48 -11.83
CA LYS A 114 35.50 3.16 -12.86
C LYS A 114 36.17 2.12 -13.76
#